data_5a11c2bdea6ea0917b93a4c390b78721
#
_entry.id   5a11c2bdea6ea0917b93a4c390b78721
#
_cell.length_a   1.000
_cell.length_b   1.000
_cell.length_c   1.000
_cell.angle_alpha   90.00
_cell.angle_beta   90.00
_cell.angle_gamma   90.00
#
_symmetry.space_group_name_H-M   'P 1'
#
loop_
_entity.id
_entity.type
_entity.pdbx_description
1 polymer ?
#
loop_
_entity_poly.entity_id
_entity_poly.type
_entity_poly.pdbx_seq_one_letter_code
_entity_poly.pdbx_strand_id
1 'polypeptide(L)'
;MGTFRFRRCSNVVFAALVAALCMAPGARSQGGEPPYFAIRGAKVVTASGRTAENSTIIISRGIIAAVGADAKIPDEAWIIDGKGLTVYPGLIDSFTDVGLVATPATATPGATDTAWRPPQTQIVARSPEDRPGTTPWRNAADEVNLSDKRIETWRNGGFTTVIAAPKGGFFPGLAAVLDLGGDRAGDFVVKSPAAIPLSLRPTGGFSSGFPDSLMGVLAYVRQIFLDTDWSTRAQAAYENNLRVDRPHYDRTEASLAAVLQKHVVVLIPANNSVEIRRSLELVDRWKVSGVIFGGQMAYEDVAEISAKKLPVLVNAKWPEAEKDADPEDQPSLRELRFRDRAPSTPAALAKANVKFAFYSGGLTAPKDVLKAVKKSIDAGLPADAALRALTLSAAEIYGVSDRMGSIDVGKIANLIVTDGDLFDEKTKIKMVFVDGRRFETHEPEKPKDPPKGDISGKWKLAFTTPDGAEEATADLSMEKDGTVSGTVTGKRGVGSILTGWASGEKFSFIINIPVNGSPTDVTFSGTFDATSLKGSLSVPGFSTDFTGTKPSASTERAATSAIAAEGAR
;
A
#
# COMPACT_ATOMS: atom_id res chain seq x y z
N MET A 1 -17.53 8.15 -82.69
CA MET A 1 -17.62 9.57 -82.28
C MET A 1 -18.52 9.63 -81.03
N GLY A 2 -18.02 10.11 -79.87
CA GLY A 2 -18.86 10.44 -78.76
C GLY A 2 -18.49 9.76 -77.40
N THR A 3 -17.27 9.93 -76.99
CA THR A 3 -16.88 9.71 -75.56
C THR A 3 -16.55 11.06 -74.97
N PHE A 4 -17.00 11.31 -73.80
CA PHE A 4 -16.72 12.40 -72.88
C PHE A 4 -17.99 13.02 -72.30
N ARG A 5 -18.43 12.48 -71.12
CA ARG A 5 -19.12 13.28 -70.06
C ARG A 5 -19.51 12.45 -68.86
N PHE A 6 -18.52 11.85 -68.12
CA PHE A 6 -18.82 11.22 -66.82
C PHE A 6 -17.69 11.34 -65.78
N ARG A 7 -16.92 12.43 -65.80
CA ARG A 7 -15.79 12.59 -64.88
C ARG A 7 -15.81 13.84 -63.99
N ARG A 8 -16.88 14.64 -64.01
CA ARG A 8 -16.92 15.85 -63.13
C ARG A 8 -17.84 15.80 -61.93
N CYS A 9 -18.74 14.84 -61.79
CA CYS A 9 -19.61 14.76 -60.65
C CYS A 9 -19.01 13.98 -59.46
N SER A 10 -18.03 13.10 -59.67
CA SER A 10 -17.44 12.28 -58.62
C SER A 10 -16.52 13.07 -57.67
N ASN A 11 -15.83 14.10 -58.17
CA ASN A 11 -14.88 14.87 -57.35
C ASN A 11 -15.57 15.90 -56.41
N VAL A 12 -16.78 16.35 -56.78
CA VAL A 12 -17.53 17.31 -55.91
C VAL A 12 -18.19 16.59 -54.73
N VAL A 13 -18.64 15.34 -54.90
CA VAL A 13 -19.21 14.55 -53.82
C VAL A 13 -18.13 14.11 -52.83
N PHE A 14 -16.92 13.78 -53.33
CA PHE A 14 -15.79 13.41 -52.46
C PHE A 14 -15.25 14.61 -51.64
N ALA A 15 -15.19 15.79 -52.26
CA ALA A 15 -14.79 17.02 -51.56
C ALA A 15 -15.83 17.46 -50.50
N ALA A 16 -17.12 17.25 -50.73
CA ALA A 16 -18.17 17.52 -49.75
C ALA A 16 -18.16 16.54 -48.57
N LEU A 17 -17.83 15.25 -48.79
CA LEU A 17 -17.70 14.25 -47.75
C LEU A 17 -16.47 14.49 -46.84
N VAL A 18 -15.34 14.92 -47.39
CA VAL A 18 -14.14 15.28 -46.66
C VAL A 18 -14.34 16.58 -45.84
N ALA A 19 -15.07 17.57 -46.39
CA ALA A 19 -15.40 18.80 -45.67
C ALA A 19 -16.40 18.55 -44.52
N ALA A 20 -17.32 17.59 -44.64
CA ALA A 20 -18.25 17.20 -43.58
C ALA A 20 -17.54 16.43 -42.45
N LEU A 21 -16.46 15.67 -42.72
CA LEU A 21 -15.64 15.02 -41.69
C LEU A 21 -14.77 16.02 -40.90
N CYS A 22 -14.44 17.18 -41.45
CA CYS A 22 -13.65 18.21 -40.75
C CYS A 22 -14.51 19.15 -39.85
N MET A 23 -15.85 19.09 -39.98
CA MET A 23 -16.78 19.87 -39.15
C MET A 23 -17.50 19.06 -38.08
N ALA A 24 -17.06 17.82 -37.78
CA ALA A 24 -17.50 17.15 -36.56
C ALA A 24 -16.99 17.98 -35.39
N PRO A 25 -17.89 18.51 -34.50
CA PRO A 25 -17.43 19.13 -33.26
C PRO A 25 -16.60 18.06 -32.56
N GLY A 26 -15.33 18.39 -32.27
CA GLY A 26 -14.40 17.46 -31.67
C GLY A 26 -15.10 16.78 -30.49
N ALA A 27 -15.25 15.47 -30.60
CA ALA A 27 -15.72 14.67 -29.47
C ALA A 27 -14.79 15.01 -28.30
N ARG A 28 -15.27 15.84 -27.38
CA ARG A 28 -14.61 16.01 -26.10
C ARG A 28 -14.54 14.63 -25.51
N SER A 29 -13.34 14.10 -25.39
CA SER A 29 -13.07 12.91 -24.59
C SER A 29 -13.66 13.17 -23.20
N GLN A 30 -14.84 12.61 -22.94
CA GLN A 30 -15.40 12.61 -21.60
C GLN A 30 -14.60 11.59 -20.81
N GLY A 31 -13.81 12.07 -19.85
CA GLY A 31 -13.22 11.21 -18.83
C GLY A 31 -11.72 11.36 -18.57
N GLY A 32 -11.04 12.40 -19.05
CA GLY A 32 -9.68 12.72 -18.56
C GLY A 32 -9.77 13.44 -17.22
N GLU A 33 -8.94 13.03 -16.26
CA GLU A 33 -8.72 13.84 -15.05
C GLU A 33 -8.41 15.29 -15.43
N PRO A 34 -8.92 16.29 -14.67
CA PRO A 34 -8.65 17.68 -14.98
C PRO A 34 -7.14 17.93 -14.94
N PRO A 35 -6.61 18.75 -15.88
CA PRO A 35 -5.17 18.99 -15.97
C PRO A 35 -4.60 19.70 -14.73
N TYR A 36 -5.48 20.32 -13.93
CA TYR A 36 -5.13 21.05 -12.71
C TYR A 36 -6.16 20.82 -11.61
N PHE A 37 -5.66 20.60 -10.38
CA PHE A 37 -6.45 20.76 -9.16
C PHE A 37 -5.95 21.96 -8.37
N ALA A 38 -6.85 22.71 -7.74
CA ALA A 38 -6.51 23.80 -6.85
C ALA A 38 -7.24 23.64 -5.51
N ILE A 39 -6.51 23.32 -4.42
CA ILE A 39 -7.05 23.28 -3.06
C ILE A 39 -6.89 24.71 -2.51
N ARG A 40 -8.00 25.46 -2.38
CA ARG A 40 -7.98 26.87 -2.03
C ARG A 40 -8.34 27.11 -0.57
N GLY A 41 -7.56 27.94 0.12
CA GLY A 41 -7.90 28.42 1.46
C GLY A 41 -7.73 27.40 2.57
N ALA A 42 -6.91 26.37 2.35
CA ALA A 42 -6.62 25.34 3.34
C ALA A 42 -5.50 25.76 4.31
N LYS A 43 -5.46 25.12 5.46
CA LYS A 43 -4.30 25.10 6.34
C LYS A 43 -3.30 24.09 5.79
N VAL A 44 -2.07 24.51 5.50
CA VAL A 44 -1.01 23.62 4.98
C VAL A 44 0.02 23.39 6.06
N VAL A 45 0.26 22.13 6.42
CA VAL A 45 1.30 21.73 7.38
C VAL A 45 2.44 21.05 6.61
N THR A 46 3.62 21.64 6.65
CA THR A 46 4.79 21.07 5.98
C THR A 46 5.46 20.01 6.86
N ALA A 47 6.24 19.12 6.25
CA ALA A 47 7.00 18.10 6.97
C ALA A 47 8.05 18.68 7.96
N SER A 48 8.35 19.97 7.87
CA SER A 48 9.19 20.70 8.83
C SER A 48 8.42 21.30 10.00
N GLY A 49 7.12 20.99 10.15
CA GLY A 49 6.24 21.53 11.18
C GLY A 49 5.76 22.96 10.95
N ARG A 50 6.21 23.61 9.86
CA ARG A 50 5.71 24.95 9.52
C ARG A 50 4.27 24.84 9.04
N THR A 51 3.44 25.73 9.56
CA THR A 51 2.03 25.83 9.22
C THR A 51 1.79 27.12 8.46
N ALA A 52 1.09 27.04 7.32
CA ALA A 52 0.63 28.19 6.56
C ALA A 52 -0.90 28.15 6.50
N GLU A 53 -1.54 29.13 7.12
CA GLU A 53 -3.00 29.28 7.09
C GLU A 53 -3.45 29.89 5.75
N ASN A 54 -4.68 29.59 5.35
CA ASN A 54 -5.33 30.14 4.16
C ASN A 54 -4.50 30.06 2.87
N SER A 55 -3.82 28.92 2.70
CA SER A 55 -2.94 28.67 1.56
C SER A 55 -3.67 27.97 0.42
N THR A 56 -3.20 28.18 -0.80
CA THR A 56 -3.66 27.49 -1.99
C THR A 56 -2.56 26.54 -2.49
N ILE A 57 -2.91 25.31 -2.80
CA ILE A 57 -2.01 24.33 -3.43
C ILE A 57 -2.53 24.08 -4.85
N ILE A 58 -1.66 24.23 -5.83
CA ILE A 58 -1.96 23.92 -7.24
C ILE A 58 -1.23 22.64 -7.62
N ILE A 59 -1.98 21.66 -8.09
CA ILE A 59 -1.47 20.40 -8.60
C ILE A 59 -1.63 20.39 -10.11
N SER A 60 -0.56 20.06 -10.83
CA SER A 60 -0.55 19.95 -12.29
C SER A 60 0.24 18.73 -12.72
N ARG A 61 -0.37 17.85 -13.51
CA ARG A 61 0.29 16.67 -14.08
C ARG A 61 1.08 15.85 -13.05
N GLY A 62 0.45 15.57 -11.92
CA GLY A 62 1.06 14.76 -10.87
C GLY A 62 2.01 15.49 -9.93
N ILE A 63 2.36 16.76 -10.18
CA ILE A 63 3.31 17.53 -9.36
C ILE A 63 2.66 18.75 -8.70
N ILE A 64 3.24 19.21 -7.62
CA ILE A 64 2.89 20.45 -6.94
C ILE A 64 3.45 21.61 -7.77
N ALA A 65 2.59 22.35 -8.45
CA ALA A 65 2.99 23.46 -9.31
C ALA A 65 3.18 24.78 -8.53
N ALA A 66 2.37 25.02 -7.50
CA ALA A 66 2.49 26.20 -6.63
C ALA A 66 1.91 25.93 -5.24
N VAL A 67 2.45 26.62 -4.22
CA VAL A 67 1.96 26.62 -2.84
C VAL A 67 2.06 28.03 -2.28
N GLY A 68 1.00 28.56 -1.69
CA GLY A 68 0.99 29.86 -1.00
C GLY A 68 -0.35 30.55 -1.04
N ALA A 69 -0.49 31.63 -0.26
CA ALA A 69 -1.72 32.42 -0.21
C ALA A 69 -2.02 33.13 -1.54
N ASP A 70 -0.97 33.55 -2.26
CA ASP A 70 -1.05 34.32 -3.51
C ASP A 70 -0.90 33.44 -4.77
N ALA A 71 -1.00 32.11 -4.65
CA ALA A 71 -0.87 31.21 -5.78
C ALA A 71 -2.00 31.44 -6.80
N LYS A 72 -1.62 31.79 -8.05
CA LYS A 72 -2.58 32.07 -9.13
C LYS A 72 -3.20 30.77 -9.62
N ILE A 73 -4.50 30.62 -9.42
CA ILE A 73 -5.26 29.46 -9.86
C ILE A 73 -5.49 29.55 -11.38
N PRO A 74 -5.11 28.55 -12.19
CA PRO A 74 -5.45 28.51 -13.60
C PRO A 74 -6.97 28.43 -13.82
N ASP A 75 -7.47 29.08 -14.88
CA ASP A 75 -8.92 29.11 -15.20
C ASP A 75 -9.51 27.70 -15.44
N GLU A 76 -8.68 26.76 -15.88
CA GLU A 76 -9.06 25.37 -16.14
C GLU A 76 -8.97 24.46 -14.90
N ALA A 77 -8.58 25.01 -13.73
CA ALA A 77 -8.37 24.22 -12.54
C ALA A 77 -9.70 23.78 -11.91
N TRP A 78 -9.76 22.53 -11.49
CA TRP A 78 -10.82 22.07 -10.61
C TRP A 78 -10.54 22.58 -9.20
N ILE A 79 -11.38 23.51 -8.75
CA ILE A 79 -11.24 24.16 -7.45
C ILE A 79 -11.90 23.31 -6.37
N ILE A 80 -11.12 22.98 -5.35
CA ILE A 80 -11.54 22.32 -4.13
C ILE A 80 -11.53 23.36 -3.02
N ASP A 81 -12.68 23.58 -2.37
CA ASP A 81 -12.75 24.47 -1.21
C ASP A 81 -12.07 23.80 -0.01
N GLY A 82 -10.92 24.32 0.38
CA GLY A 82 -10.12 23.85 1.51
C GLY A 82 -10.39 24.57 2.82
N LYS A 83 -11.39 25.47 2.86
CA LYS A 83 -11.70 26.21 4.08
C LYS A 83 -12.09 25.27 5.23
N GLY A 84 -11.39 25.39 6.35
CA GLY A 84 -11.56 24.50 7.50
C GLY A 84 -10.90 23.14 7.35
N LEU A 85 -10.22 22.88 6.23
CA LEU A 85 -9.46 21.66 6.01
C LEU A 85 -7.96 21.88 6.23
N THR A 86 -7.27 20.82 6.63
CA THR A 86 -5.81 20.80 6.79
C THR A 86 -5.20 19.86 5.76
N VAL A 87 -4.14 20.30 5.10
CA VAL A 87 -3.40 19.51 4.11
C VAL A 87 -2.03 19.14 4.66
N TYR A 88 -1.74 17.84 4.64
CA TYR A 88 -0.46 17.25 5.03
C TYR A 88 0.22 16.58 3.84
N PRO A 89 1.55 16.39 3.86
CA PRO A 89 2.21 15.50 2.92
C PRO A 89 1.69 14.07 3.07
N GLY A 90 1.62 13.33 1.99
CA GLY A 90 1.27 11.92 2.02
C GLY A 90 2.19 11.10 2.93
N LEU A 91 1.61 10.20 3.72
CA LEU A 91 2.36 9.35 4.64
C LEU A 91 3.11 8.25 3.88
N ILE A 92 4.24 7.84 4.44
CA ILE A 92 5.13 6.81 3.90
C ILE A 92 5.23 5.68 4.93
N ASP A 93 4.80 4.46 4.57
CA ASP A 93 5.14 3.26 5.35
C ASP A 93 6.55 2.81 4.97
N SER A 94 7.49 2.96 5.87
CA SER A 94 8.92 2.83 5.57
C SER A 94 9.39 1.39 5.37
N PHE A 95 8.59 0.37 5.66
CA PHE A 95 8.93 -1.03 5.40
C PHE A 95 7.71 -1.94 5.50
N THR A 96 7.29 -2.52 4.37
CA THR A 96 6.08 -3.36 4.30
C THR A 96 6.16 -4.35 3.14
N ASP A 97 5.12 -5.15 2.94
CA ASP A 97 4.88 -5.99 1.76
C ASP A 97 3.55 -5.63 1.06
N VAL A 98 2.96 -4.51 1.42
CA VAL A 98 1.73 -4.01 0.78
C VAL A 98 2.00 -3.75 -0.69
N GLY A 99 1.07 -4.20 -1.54
CA GLY A 99 1.19 -4.05 -2.99
C GLY A 99 2.04 -5.10 -3.69
N LEU A 100 2.56 -6.09 -2.97
CA LEU A 100 3.31 -7.21 -3.56
C LEU A 100 2.45 -8.48 -3.63
N VAL A 101 2.82 -9.37 -4.56
CA VAL A 101 2.27 -10.71 -4.60
C VAL A 101 2.55 -11.40 -3.27
N ALA A 102 1.49 -11.86 -2.58
CA ALA A 102 1.65 -12.60 -1.34
C ALA A 102 2.53 -13.84 -1.62
N THR A 103 3.72 -13.87 -1.04
CA THR A 103 4.49 -15.12 -1.04
C THR A 103 3.67 -16.11 -0.23
N PRO A 104 3.29 -17.28 -0.79
CA PRO A 104 2.61 -18.31 0.00
C PRO A 104 3.43 -18.52 1.26
N ALA A 105 2.80 -18.38 2.43
CA ALA A 105 3.43 -18.76 3.67
C ALA A 105 3.90 -20.21 3.47
N THR A 106 5.21 -20.42 3.40
CA THR A 106 5.77 -21.77 3.49
C THR A 106 5.16 -22.31 4.77
N ALA A 107 4.31 -23.33 4.62
CA ALA A 107 3.50 -23.87 5.68
C ALA A 107 4.37 -23.98 6.94
N THR A 108 3.99 -23.26 7.97
CA THR A 108 4.58 -23.44 9.30
C THR A 108 4.31 -24.88 9.66
N PRO A 109 5.32 -25.72 9.97
CA PRO A 109 5.09 -27.06 10.43
C PRO A 109 4.43 -26.97 11.81
N GLY A 110 3.10 -27.07 11.88
CA GLY A 110 2.35 -26.92 13.13
C GLY A 110 0.85 -27.22 13.04
N ALA A 111 0.33 -27.58 11.88
CA ALA A 111 -1.02 -28.14 11.77
C ALA A 111 -0.92 -29.67 11.77
N THR A 112 -1.30 -30.25 12.87
CA THR A 112 -1.66 -31.63 13.16
C THR A 112 -1.99 -32.49 11.91
N ASP A 113 -0.96 -32.98 11.24
CA ASP A 113 -1.07 -34.17 10.40
C ASP A 113 -0.16 -35.23 11.01
N THR A 114 -0.74 -36.14 11.77
CA THR A 114 -0.08 -37.24 12.51
C THR A 114 0.43 -38.36 11.60
N ALA A 115 0.55 -38.11 10.33
CA ALA A 115 1.23 -39.02 9.41
C ALA A 115 2.66 -38.53 9.19
N TRP A 116 3.63 -39.23 9.79
CA TRP A 116 5.05 -39.07 9.49
C TRP A 116 5.28 -39.29 7.99
N ARG A 117 5.25 -38.21 7.21
CA ARG A 117 5.80 -38.16 5.86
C ARG A 117 7.24 -37.71 5.99
N PRO A 118 8.22 -38.50 5.48
CA PRO A 118 9.57 -37.97 5.35
C PRO A 118 9.48 -36.68 4.53
N PRO A 119 10.18 -35.59 4.93
CA PRO A 119 10.19 -34.37 4.16
C PRO A 119 10.59 -34.73 2.74
N GLN A 120 9.68 -34.52 1.79
CA GLN A 120 10.07 -34.55 0.39
C GLN A 120 10.98 -33.33 0.21
N THR A 121 12.26 -33.58 0.38
CA THR A 121 13.29 -32.68 -0.12
C THR A 121 13.08 -32.66 -1.62
N GLN A 122 12.33 -31.68 -2.10
CA GLN A 122 12.44 -31.33 -3.50
C GLN A 122 13.89 -30.89 -3.67
N ILE A 123 14.68 -31.82 -4.17
CA ILE A 123 15.99 -31.53 -4.73
C ILE A 123 15.65 -30.77 -6.02
N VAL A 124 15.31 -29.50 -5.87
CA VAL A 124 15.38 -28.55 -6.97
C VAL A 124 16.87 -28.58 -7.33
N ALA A 125 17.19 -29.04 -8.54
CA ALA A 125 18.55 -29.00 -9.05
C ALA A 125 19.02 -27.54 -8.92
N ARG A 126 19.78 -27.27 -7.87
CA ARG A 126 20.32 -25.94 -7.59
C ARG A 126 21.53 -25.78 -8.46
N SER A 127 21.57 -24.74 -9.25
CA SER A 127 22.80 -24.26 -9.87
C SER A 127 23.86 -24.07 -8.77
N PRO A 128 25.15 -24.24 -9.06
CA PRO A 128 26.22 -23.89 -8.12
C PRO A 128 26.11 -22.47 -7.56
N GLU A 129 25.39 -21.60 -8.25
CA GLU A 129 25.15 -20.21 -7.91
C GLU A 129 23.97 -20.03 -6.95
N ASP A 130 23.12 -21.04 -6.76
CA ASP A 130 21.92 -20.95 -5.94
C ASP A 130 22.28 -21.13 -4.45
N ARG A 131 22.47 -20.01 -3.78
CA ARG A 131 22.77 -19.98 -2.34
C ARG A 131 21.46 -20.09 -1.53
N PRO A 132 21.43 -20.89 -0.43
CA PRO A 132 20.23 -21.06 0.39
C PRO A 132 19.67 -19.73 0.89
N GLY A 133 18.35 -19.51 0.72
CA GLY A 133 17.66 -18.32 1.23
C GLY A 133 18.21 -16.99 0.71
N THR A 134 18.83 -16.99 -0.48
CA THR A 134 19.50 -15.82 -1.04
C THR A 134 18.99 -15.55 -2.45
N THR A 135 18.12 -14.57 -2.57
CA THR A 135 17.46 -14.20 -3.82
C THR A 135 17.50 -12.67 -4.07
N PRO A 136 18.70 -12.02 -3.95
CA PRO A 136 18.80 -10.57 -4.06
C PRO A 136 18.46 -10.02 -5.45
N TRP A 137 18.37 -10.87 -6.46
CA TRP A 137 17.93 -10.51 -7.81
C TRP A 137 16.41 -10.31 -7.93
N ARG A 138 15.60 -10.80 -6.95
CA ARG A 138 14.17 -10.46 -6.90
C ARG A 138 14.03 -8.97 -6.64
N ASN A 139 13.07 -8.34 -7.31
CA ASN A 139 12.84 -6.92 -7.16
C ASN A 139 11.35 -6.66 -6.89
N ALA A 140 11.04 -5.95 -5.83
CA ALA A 140 9.67 -5.58 -5.48
C ALA A 140 8.93 -4.87 -6.63
N ALA A 141 9.64 -4.10 -7.46
CA ALA A 141 9.06 -3.42 -8.62
C ALA A 141 8.47 -4.39 -9.66
N ASP A 142 9.05 -5.61 -9.77
CA ASP A 142 8.59 -6.64 -10.71
C ASP A 142 7.46 -7.51 -10.11
N GLU A 143 7.24 -7.40 -8.80
CA GLU A 143 6.26 -8.19 -8.04
C GLU A 143 5.02 -7.39 -7.62
N VAL A 144 4.81 -6.20 -8.19
CA VAL A 144 3.66 -5.34 -7.89
C VAL A 144 2.35 -6.05 -8.27
N ASN A 145 1.46 -6.17 -7.30
CA ASN A 145 0.14 -6.77 -7.46
C ASN A 145 -0.97 -5.73 -7.26
N LEU A 146 -1.54 -5.25 -8.35
CA LEU A 146 -2.62 -4.26 -8.34
C LEU A 146 -3.93 -4.77 -7.68
N SER A 147 -4.10 -6.10 -7.57
CA SER A 147 -5.28 -6.71 -6.95
C SER A 147 -5.16 -6.82 -5.42
N ASP A 148 -4.08 -6.35 -4.83
CA ASP A 148 -3.92 -6.34 -3.38
C ASP A 148 -4.83 -5.27 -2.76
N LYS A 149 -5.90 -5.69 -2.09
CA LYS A 149 -6.87 -4.81 -1.43
C LYS A 149 -6.24 -3.90 -0.35
N ARG A 150 -5.06 -4.27 0.15
CA ARG A 150 -4.33 -3.45 1.12
C ARG A 150 -3.88 -2.11 0.52
N ILE A 151 -3.66 -2.04 -0.80
CA ILE A 151 -3.32 -0.80 -1.51
C ILE A 151 -4.37 0.27 -1.23
N GLU A 152 -5.64 -0.04 -1.46
CA GLU A 152 -6.75 0.87 -1.21
C GLU A 152 -6.88 1.22 0.27
N THR A 153 -6.78 0.21 1.14
CA THR A 153 -6.86 0.40 2.60
C THR A 153 -5.78 1.36 3.10
N TRP A 154 -4.52 1.17 2.66
CA TRP A 154 -3.40 2.05 3.04
C TRP A 154 -3.57 3.45 2.49
N ARG A 155 -3.92 3.59 1.22
CA ARG A 155 -4.19 4.87 0.57
C ARG A 155 -5.29 5.65 1.29
N ASN A 156 -6.43 5.03 1.55
CA ASN A 156 -7.55 5.66 2.25
C ASN A 156 -7.20 6.04 3.70
N GLY A 157 -6.24 5.35 4.30
CA GLY A 157 -5.65 5.71 5.59
C GLY A 157 -4.56 6.78 5.53
N GLY A 158 -4.33 7.41 4.37
CA GLY A 158 -3.38 8.50 4.18
C GLY A 158 -1.96 8.08 3.81
N PHE A 159 -1.68 6.78 3.70
CA PHE A 159 -0.38 6.31 3.21
C PHE A 159 -0.38 6.33 1.69
N THR A 160 0.25 7.34 1.12
CA THR A 160 0.35 7.49 -0.35
C THR A 160 1.45 6.65 -0.94
N THR A 161 2.46 6.33 -0.14
CA THR A 161 3.70 5.68 -0.56
C THR A 161 4.07 4.58 0.42
N VAL A 162 4.61 3.48 -0.08
CA VAL A 162 5.15 2.39 0.72
C VAL A 162 6.54 1.99 0.24
N ILE A 163 7.38 1.54 1.17
CA ILE A 163 8.63 0.88 0.83
C ILE A 163 8.37 -0.62 0.90
N ALA A 164 8.07 -1.18 -0.26
CA ALA A 164 7.70 -2.59 -0.36
C ALA A 164 8.93 -3.46 -0.59
N ALA A 165 9.02 -4.58 0.12
CA ALA A 165 10.10 -5.53 -0.02
C ALA A 165 9.59 -6.98 -0.03
N PRO A 166 10.17 -7.86 -0.87
CA PRO A 166 9.91 -9.27 -0.82
C PRO A 166 10.25 -9.86 0.55
N LYS A 167 9.59 -10.95 0.93
CA LYS A 167 9.84 -11.68 2.17
C LYS A 167 10.49 -13.03 1.91
N GLY A 168 11.14 -13.57 2.94
CA GLY A 168 11.71 -14.91 2.96
C GLY A 168 13.22 -14.94 2.72
N GLY A 169 13.91 -15.87 3.43
CA GLY A 169 15.36 -16.06 3.31
C GLY A 169 16.19 -14.98 4.00
N PHE A 170 17.52 -15.02 3.77
CA PHE A 170 18.49 -14.08 4.35
C PHE A 170 18.61 -12.79 3.55
N PHE A 171 18.51 -12.91 2.22
CA PHE A 171 18.42 -11.82 1.26
C PHE A 171 17.16 -12.04 0.40
N PRO A 172 16.00 -11.56 0.84
CA PRO A 172 14.71 -11.87 0.20
C PRO A 172 14.54 -11.21 -1.17
N GLY A 173 15.24 -10.11 -1.42
CA GLY A 173 15.16 -9.33 -2.64
C GLY A 173 15.31 -7.85 -2.39
N LEU A 174 15.32 -7.08 -3.47
CA LEU A 174 15.44 -5.63 -3.46
C LEU A 174 14.07 -4.98 -3.21
N ALA A 175 14.05 -4.04 -2.28
CA ALA A 175 12.86 -3.21 -2.01
C ALA A 175 12.71 -2.10 -3.06
N ALA A 176 11.49 -1.66 -3.27
CA ALA A 176 11.13 -0.53 -4.11
C ALA A 176 10.30 0.50 -3.34
N VAL A 177 10.40 1.77 -3.73
CA VAL A 177 9.49 2.84 -3.32
C VAL A 177 8.32 2.82 -4.29
N LEU A 178 7.13 2.55 -3.77
CA LEU A 178 5.90 2.44 -4.54
C LEU A 178 4.89 3.50 -4.11
N ASP A 179 4.35 4.27 -5.06
CA ASP A 179 3.19 5.13 -4.88
C ASP A 179 1.90 4.34 -5.11
N LEU A 180 0.90 4.52 -4.24
CA LEU A 180 -0.31 3.71 -4.22
C LEU A 180 -1.43 4.26 -5.13
N GLY A 181 -1.12 4.81 -6.30
CA GLY A 181 -2.07 5.55 -7.13
C GLY A 181 -2.08 5.26 -8.63
N GLY A 182 -1.39 4.24 -9.10
CA GLY A 182 -1.30 3.91 -10.52
C GLY A 182 -2.40 2.96 -11.04
N ASP A 183 -2.53 2.87 -12.36
CA ASP A 183 -3.40 1.91 -13.05
C ASP A 183 -2.62 0.70 -13.55
N ARG A 184 -1.30 0.83 -13.69
CA ARG A 184 -0.38 -0.22 -14.13
C ARG A 184 0.73 -0.38 -13.12
N ALA A 185 1.31 -1.56 -13.01
CA ALA A 185 2.39 -1.86 -12.07
C ALA A 185 3.56 -0.87 -12.17
N GLY A 186 3.92 -0.45 -13.39
CA GLY A 186 4.98 0.52 -13.62
C GLY A 186 4.69 1.92 -13.09
N ASP A 187 3.41 2.31 -13.00
CA ASP A 187 3.01 3.63 -12.52
C ASP A 187 3.23 3.76 -10.99
N PHE A 188 3.28 2.62 -10.28
CA PHE A 188 3.56 2.58 -8.85
C PHE A 188 5.03 2.85 -8.51
N VAL A 189 5.96 2.56 -9.43
CA VAL A 189 7.40 2.53 -9.11
C VAL A 189 8.00 3.92 -9.17
N VAL A 190 8.31 4.46 -8.00
CA VAL A 190 9.04 5.74 -7.87
C VAL A 190 10.54 5.54 -7.94
N LYS A 191 11.06 4.51 -7.23
CA LYS A 191 12.49 4.16 -7.21
C LYS A 191 12.67 2.66 -7.01
N SER A 192 13.50 2.06 -7.84
CA SER A 192 13.95 0.68 -7.69
C SER A 192 15.37 0.53 -8.29
N PRO A 193 16.30 -0.14 -7.59
CA PRO A 193 16.18 -0.61 -6.20
C PRO A 193 16.29 0.53 -5.18
N ALA A 194 15.64 0.39 -4.01
CA ALA A 194 15.71 1.36 -2.92
C ALA A 194 16.51 0.83 -1.72
N ALA A 195 16.29 -0.42 -1.33
CA ALA A 195 16.95 -1.05 -0.20
C ALA A 195 17.04 -2.56 -0.39
N ILE A 196 17.86 -3.23 0.45
CA ILE A 196 17.86 -4.68 0.60
C ILE A 196 17.68 -5.02 2.08
N PRO A 197 16.58 -5.68 2.46
CA PRO A 197 16.41 -6.17 3.82
C PRO A 197 17.25 -7.42 4.05
N LEU A 198 17.83 -7.52 5.24
CA LEU A 198 18.49 -8.74 5.73
C LEU A 198 17.58 -9.46 6.73
N SER A 199 17.64 -10.77 6.74
CA SER A 199 17.19 -11.57 7.87
C SER A 199 18.40 -12.25 8.52
N LEU A 200 18.56 -12.02 9.81
CA LEU A 200 19.60 -12.67 10.60
C LEU A 200 19.03 -13.82 11.46
N ARG A 201 17.81 -14.27 11.14
CA ARG A 201 17.19 -15.41 11.81
C ARG A 201 17.61 -16.69 11.12
N PRO A 202 18.09 -17.70 11.88
CA PRO A 202 18.31 -19.03 11.34
C PRO A 202 17.02 -19.58 10.73
N THR A 203 17.14 -20.43 9.74
CA THR A 203 15.99 -21.05 9.05
C THR A 203 15.24 -22.08 9.91
N GLY A 204 15.69 -22.30 11.15
CA GLY A 204 14.99 -23.01 12.23
C GLY A 204 14.68 -24.49 12.01
N GLY A 205 15.18 -25.36 12.91
CA GLY A 205 14.87 -26.79 12.98
C GLY A 205 15.98 -27.71 12.49
N PHE A 206 16.14 -28.85 13.15
CA PHE A 206 17.15 -29.88 12.88
C PHE A 206 17.18 -30.43 11.42
N SER A 207 16.17 -30.07 10.63
CA SER A 207 16.02 -30.54 9.24
C SER A 207 16.07 -29.44 8.17
N SER A 208 16.29 -28.19 8.54
CA SER A 208 16.13 -27.06 7.61
C SER A 208 17.39 -26.68 6.81
N GLY A 209 18.50 -27.36 7.05
CA GLY A 209 19.75 -27.11 6.32
C GLY A 209 20.55 -25.92 6.85
N PHE A 210 21.72 -25.72 6.28
CA PHE A 210 22.67 -24.63 6.62
C PHE A 210 22.20 -23.30 6.00
N PRO A 211 22.39 -22.16 6.74
CA PRO A 211 22.84 -22.02 8.12
C PRO A 211 21.69 -22.11 9.16
N ASP A 212 21.88 -22.91 10.21
CA ASP A 212 20.91 -23.20 11.26
C ASP A 212 21.15 -22.47 12.58
N SER A 213 22.25 -21.76 12.71
CA SER A 213 22.61 -20.95 13.89
C SER A 213 22.87 -19.51 13.53
N LEU A 214 22.68 -18.59 14.50
CA LEU A 214 22.98 -17.17 14.29
C LEU A 214 24.43 -16.92 13.85
N MET A 215 25.38 -17.65 14.44
CA MET A 215 26.78 -17.54 14.04
C MET A 215 27.00 -18.00 12.60
N GLY A 216 26.34 -19.10 12.20
CA GLY A 216 26.34 -19.57 10.83
C GLY A 216 25.73 -18.57 9.86
N VAL A 217 24.60 -17.95 10.21
CA VAL A 217 23.96 -16.88 9.40
C VAL A 217 24.89 -15.70 9.23
N LEU A 218 25.53 -15.22 10.30
CA LEU A 218 26.47 -14.09 10.23
C LEU A 218 27.70 -14.40 9.37
N ALA A 219 28.24 -15.62 9.49
CA ALA A 219 29.35 -16.08 8.66
C ALA A 219 28.93 -16.17 7.19
N TYR A 220 27.75 -16.71 6.92
CA TYR A 220 27.18 -16.84 5.59
C TYR A 220 26.94 -15.48 4.91
N VAL A 221 26.28 -14.54 5.59
CA VAL A 221 26.06 -13.19 5.07
C VAL A 221 27.40 -12.49 4.80
N ARG A 222 28.36 -12.65 5.72
CA ARG A 222 29.73 -12.09 5.54
C ARG A 222 30.39 -12.67 4.29
N GLN A 223 30.30 -13.98 4.07
CA GLN A 223 30.90 -14.61 2.90
C GLN A 223 30.31 -14.06 1.60
N ILE A 224 28.99 -13.89 1.54
CA ILE A 224 28.33 -13.31 0.36
C ILE A 224 28.85 -11.90 0.06
N PHE A 225 29.03 -11.05 1.08
CA PHE A 225 29.60 -9.72 0.86
C PHE A 225 31.08 -9.75 0.43
N LEU A 226 31.87 -10.69 0.94
CA LEU A 226 33.27 -10.86 0.52
C LEU A 226 33.35 -11.36 -0.94
N ASP A 227 32.51 -12.32 -1.31
CA ASP A 227 32.43 -12.83 -2.69
C ASP A 227 32.02 -11.71 -3.65
N THR A 228 31.03 -10.91 -3.28
CA THR A 228 30.58 -9.75 -4.07
C THR A 228 31.67 -8.69 -4.24
N ASP A 229 32.42 -8.38 -3.17
CA ASP A 229 33.54 -7.43 -3.26
C ASP A 229 34.65 -7.96 -4.17
N TRP A 230 34.97 -9.26 -4.03
CA TRP A 230 35.97 -9.90 -4.89
C TRP A 230 35.52 -9.90 -6.36
N SER A 231 34.31 -10.30 -6.65
CA SER A 231 33.73 -10.32 -8.00
C SER A 231 33.71 -8.93 -8.64
N THR A 232 33.30 -7.91 -7.86
CA THR A 232 33.29 -6.52 -8.33
C THR A 232 34.68 -6.05 -8.73
N ARG A 233 35.71 -6.39 -7.92
CA ARG A 233 37.12 -6.04 -8.23
C ARG A 233 37.65 -6.84 -9.42
N ALA A 234 37.31 -8.14 -9.52
CA ALA A 234 37.72 -8.97 -10.64
C ALA A 234 37.10 -8.47 -11.96
N GLN A 235 35.81 -8.10 -11.94
CA GLN A 235 35.14 -7.52 -13.09
C GLN A 235 35.81 -6.19 -13.52
N ALA A 236 36.10 -5.30 -12.58
CA ALA A 236 36.78 -4.05 -12.87
C ALA A 236 38.19 -4.28 -13.45
N ALA A 237 38.91 -5.29 -12.94
CA ALA A 237 40.23 -5.65 -13.49
C ALA A 237 40.14 -6.17 -14.93
N TYR A 238 39.11 -6.98 -15.23
CA TYR A 238 38.85 -7.47 -16.59
C TYR A 238 38.50 -6.33 -17.54
N GLU A 239 37.60 -5.44 -17.14
CA GLU A 239 37.18 -4.28 -17.92
C GLU A 239 38.33 -3.29 -18.20
N ASN A 240 39.25 -3.15 -17.25
CA ASN A 240 40.46 -2.35 -17.42
C ASN A 240 41.60 -3.08 -18.17
N ASN A 241 41.29 -4.22 -18.78
CA ASN A 241 42.20 -4.96 -19.64
C ASN A 241 43.51 -5.40 -18.94
N LEU A 242 43.46 -5.75 -17.65
CA LEU A 242 44.63 -6.15 -16.84
C LEU A 242 45.09 -7.60 -17.13
N ARG A 243 44.75 -8.16 -18.29
CA ARG A 243 45.11 -9.53 -18.75
C ARG A 243 44.68 -10.62 -17.76
N VAL A 244 43.48 -10.47 -17.22
CA VAL A 244 42.82 -11.48 -16.39
C VAL A 244 41.67 -12.13 -17.18
N ASP A 245 41.37 -13.37 -16.85
CA ASP A 245 40.23 -14.07 -17.45
C ASP A 245 38.93 -13.40 -17.06
N ARG A 246 37.91 -13.54 -17.94
CA ARG A 246 36.57 -13.01 -17.64
C ARG A 246 36.03 -13.70 -16.40
N PRO A 247 35.63 -12.94 -15.35
CA PRO A 247 35.02 -13.52 -14.16
C PRO A 247 33.74 -14.29 -14.50
N HIS A 248 33.47 -15.35 -13.76
CA HIS A 248 32.20 -16.06 -13.84
C HIS A 248 31.06 -15.13 -13.41
N TYR A 249 29.93 -15.15 -14.14
CA TYR A 249 28.76 -14.35 -13.77
C TYR A 249 27.98 -15.06 -12.65
N ASP A 250 27.80 -14.39 -11.52
CA ASP A 250 26.92 -14.78 -10.43
C ASP A 250 25.84 -13.71 -10.24
N ARG A 251 24.56 -14.10 -10.39
CA ARG A 251 23.43 -13.18 -10.26
C ARG A 251 23.30 -12.60 -8.85
N THR A 252 23.70 -13.31 -7.80
CA THR A 252 23.72 -12.83 -6.42
C THR A 252 24.69 -11.69 -6.27
N GLU A 253 25.92 -11.89 -6.73
CA GLU A 253 26.99 -10.90 -6.64
C GLU A 253 26.68 -9.67 -7.48
N ALA A 254 26.18 -9.85 -8.71
CA ALA A 254 25.76 -8.78 -9.58
C ALA A 254 24.68 -7.89 -8.94
N SER A 255 23.69 -8.51 -8.28
CA SER A 255 22.61 -7.77 -7.59
C SER A 255 23.11 -7.01 -6.35
N LEU A 256 24.10 -7.54 -5.65
CA LEU A 256 24.65 -6.92 -4.44
C LEU A 256 25.76 -5.89 -4.70
N ALA A 257 26.31 -5.81 -5.91
CA ALA A 257 27.34 -4.84 -6.25
C ALA A 257 26.92 -3.38 -5.95
N ALA A 258 25.66 -3.01 -6.27
CA ALA A 258 25.11 -1.69 -5.97
C ALA A 258 25.03 -1.39 -4.45
N VAL A 259 24.94 -2.40 -3.61
CA VAL A 259 24.95 -2.29 -2.14
C VAL A 259 26.35 -1.88 -1.67
N LEU A 260 27.41 -2.53 -2.16
CA LEU A 260 28.80 -2.20 -1.82
C LEU A 260 29.19 -0.82 -2.36
N GLN A 261 28.62 -0.39 -3.47
CA GLN A 261 28.77 0.97 -4.01
C GLN A 261 27.95 2.03 -3.27
N LYS A 262 27.20 1.63 -2.22
CA LYS A 262 26.35 2.50 -1.40
C LYS A 262 25.18 3.17 -2.15
N HIS A 263 24.79 2.65 -3.30
CA HIS A 263 23.64 3.13 -4.05
C HIS A 263 22.31 2.59 -3.49
N VAL A 264 22.37 1.46 -2.76
CA VAL A 264 21.24 0.78 -2.13
C VAL A 264 21.51 0.63 -0.64
N VAL A 265 20.56 0.98 0.21
CA VAL A 265 20.71 0.85 1.66
C VAL A 265 20.46 -0.60 2.12
N VAL A 266 21.16 -1.01 3.17
CA VAL A 266 20.98 -2.33 3.79
C VAL A 266 20.11 -2.18 5.04
N LEU A 267 18.95 -2.82 5.06
CA LEU A 267 18.11 -2.85 6.25
C LEU A 267 18.56 -4.00 7.16
N ILE A 268 19.07 -3.69 8.34
CA ILE A 268 19.63 -4.65 9.29
C ILE A 268 18.67 -4.80 10.47
N PRO A 269 18.14 -6.01 10.77
CA PRO A 269 17.17 -6.20 11.85
C PRO A 269 17.85 -6.04 13.22
N ALA A 270 17.24 -5.24 14.10
CA ALA A 270 17.69 -5.10 15.46
C ALA A 270 16.53 -4.72 16.41
N ASN A 271 16.16 -5.66 17.27
CA ASN A 271 15.03 -5.52 18.19
C ASN A 271 15.46 -5.29 19.66
N ASN A 272 16.74 -5.43 19.96
CA ASN A 272 17.30 -5.23 21.29
C ASN A 272 18.71 -4.66 21.22
N SER A 273 19.26 -4.21 22.36
CA SER A 273 20.57 -3.55 22.46
C SER A 273 21.71 -4.41 21.89
N VAL A 274 21.71 -5.72 22.12
CA VAL A 274 22.76 -6.61 21.57
C VAL A 274 22.73 -6.66 20.05
N GLU A 275 21.54 -6.73 19.47
CA GLU A 275 21.35 -6.71 18.01
C GLU A 275 21.71 -5.35 17.42
N ILE A 276 21.38 -4.25 18.10
CA ILE A 276 21.74 -2.88 17.68
C ILE A 276 23.26 -2.74 17.61
N ARG A 277 23.99 -3.08 18.67
CA ARG A 277 25.45 -3.01 18.69
C ARG A 277 26.08 -3.88 17.59
N ARG A 278 25.55 -5.09 17.40
CA ARG A 278 25.95 -5.95 16.27
C ARG A 278 25.73 -5.26 14.92
N SER A 279 24.61 -4.63 14.72
CA SER A 279 24.29 -3.92 13.48
C SER A 279 25.26 -2.77 13.23
N LEU A 280 25.64 -2.02 14.28
CA LEU A 280 26.65 -0.97 14.18
C LEU A 280 28.02 -1.52 13.75
N GLU A 281 28.45 -2.67 14.34
CA GLU A 281 29.69 -3.34 13.94
C GLU A 281 29.63 -3.87 12.49
N LEU A 282 28.51 -4.42 12.06
CA LEU A 282 28.35 -4.95 10.72
C LEU A 282 28.42 -3.85 9.66
N VAL A 283 27.80 -2.70 9.91
CA VAL A 283 27.86 -1.53 9.01
C VAL A 283 29.30 -1.06 8.84
N ASP A 284 30.05 -0.94 9.93
CA ASP A 284 31.46 -0.54 9.90
C ASP A 284 32.32 -1.55 9.14
N ARG A 285 32.10 -2.84 9.41
CA ARG A 285 32.89 -3.93 8.82
C ARG A 285 32.65 -4.09 7.32
N TRP A 286 31.38 -4.00 6.89
CA TRP A 286 31.03 -4.15 5.48
C TRP A 286 31.09 -2.83 4.71
N LYS A 287 31.24 -1.71 5.39
CA LYS A 287 31.29 -0.36 4.81
C LYS A 287 30.07 -0.01 3.94
N VAL A 288 28.92 -0.56 4.29
CA VAL A 288 27.65 -0.35 3.59
C VAL A 288 26.87 0.84 4.15
N SER A 289 25.90 1.35 3.39
CA SER A 289 24.90 2.30 3.88
C SER A 289 23.85 1.53 4.66
N GLY A 290 24.02 1.38 5.99
CA GLY A 290 23.12 0.62 6.83
C GLY A 290 21.96 1.45 7.37
N VAL A 291 20.84 0.78 7.64
CA VAL A 291 19.66 1.29 8.35
C VAL A 291 19.21 0.21 9.32
N ILE A 292 19.02 0.55 10.58
CA ILE A 292 18.46 -0.36 11.58
C ILE A 292 16.93 -0.45 11.37
N PHE A 293 16.35 -1.65 11.34
CA PHE A 293 14.91 -1.80 11.41
C PHE A 293 14.47 -2.72 12.57
N GLY A 294 13.29 -2.47 13.12
CA GLY A 294 12.84 -2.98 14.42
C GLY A 294 12.89 -1.86 15.46
N GLY A 295 14.06 -1.50 15.89
CA GLY A 295 14.44 -0.28 16.60
C GLY A 295 13.66 0.09 17.88
N GLN A 296 12.77 -0.77 18.40
CA GLN A 296 11.93 -0.43 19.55
C GLN A 296 12.70 -0.27 20.88
N MET A 297 13.87 -0.90 20.99
CA MET A 297 14.78 -0.75 22.15
C MET A 297 15.95 0.20 21.86
N ALA A 298 15.91 0.97 20.77
CA ALA A 298 16.99 1.90 20.44
C ALA A 298 17.21 3.00 21.48
N TYR A 299 16.28 3.20 22.40
CA TYR A 299 16.47 4.11 23.54
C TYR A 299 17.67 3.72 24.44
N GLU A 300 18.10 2.46 24.44
CA GLU A 300 19.26 2.00 25.21
C GLU A 300 20.60 2.41 24.60
N ASP A 301 20.67 2.49 23.27
CA ASP A 301 21.93 2.69 22.51
C ASP A 301 21.91 3.98 21.66
N VAL A 302 21.09 4.98 22.02
CA VAL A 302 20.90 6.23 21.26
C VAL A 302 22.21 6.96 21.01
N ALA A 303 23.12 7.01 22.01
CA ALA A 303 24.40 7.70 21.86
C ALA A 303 25.29 7.06 20.81
N GLU A 304 25.36 5.73 20.78
CA GLU A 304 26.15 4.98 19.81
C GLU A 304 25.56 5.10 18.40
N ILE A 305 24.23 5.00 18.27
CA ILE A 305 23.51 5.19 17.01
C ILE A 305 23.75 6.61 16.46
N SER A 306 23.62 7.62 17.32
CA SER A 306 23.86 9.03 16.95
C SER A 306 25.31 9.27 16.52
N ALA A 307 26.29 8.73 17.24
CA ALA A 307 27.70 8.85 16.88
C ALA A 307 28.03 8.26 15.50
N LYS A 308 27.33 7.17 15.12
CA LYS A 308 27.46 6.53 13.80
C LYS A 308 26.56 7.15 12.73
N LYS A 309 25.68 8.07 13.10
CA LYS A 309 24.68 8.70 12.20
C LYS A 309 23.82 7.67 11.46
N LEU A 310 23.53 6.54 12.11
CA LEU A 310 22.81 5.44 11.51
C LEU A 310 21.29 5.71 11.60
N PRO A 311 20.53 5.69 10.49
CA PRO A 311 19.09 5.85 10.54
C PRO A 311 18.40 4.63 11.18
N VAL A 312 17.22 4.85 11.77
CA VAL A 312 16.44 3.81 12.44
C VAL A 312 15.02 3.78 11.90
N LEU A 313 14.55 2.61 11.47
CA LEU A 313 13.13 2.35 11.21
C LEU A 313 12.53 1.76 12.49
N VAL A 314 11.59 2.49 13.08
CA VAL A 314 10.94 2.10 14.32
C VAL A 314 9.65 1.35 14.00
N ASN A 315 9.53 0.13 14.53
CA ASN A 315 8.33 -0.67 14.40
C ASN A 315 7.18 -0.04 15.19
N ALA A 316 6.09 0.32 14.49
CA ALA A 316 4.90 0.92 15.10
C ALA A 316 4.05 -0.09 15.90
N LYS A 317 4.25 -1.39 15.72
CA LYS A 317 3.57 -2.42 16.52
C LYS A 317 4.22 -2.54 17.90
N TRP A 318 3.76 -1.73 18.84
CA TRP A 318 4.28 -1.72 20.20
C TRP A 318 4.03 -3.07 20.90
N PRO A 319 4.94 -3.45 21.83
CA PRO A 319 4.73 -4.64 22.65
C PRO A 319 3.52 -4.45 23.58
N GLU A 320 2.60 -5.40 23.57
CA GLU A 320 1.41 -5.41 24.40
C GLU A 320 1.35 -6.69 25.24
N ALA A 321 0.54 -6.69 26.28
CA ALA A 321 0.24 -7.92 27.02
C ALA A 321 -0.56 -8.86 26.11
N GLU A 322 -0.31 -10.16 26.20
CA GLU A 322 -1.17 -11.14 25.56
C GLU A 322 -2.56 -11.08 26.17
N LYS A 323 -3.60 -11.01 25.32
CA LYS A 323 -4.99 -10.83 25.79
C LYS A 323 -5.50 -12.01 26.61
N ASP A 324 -4.98 -13.20 26.33
CA ASP A 324 -5.37 -14.46 26.98
C ASP A 324 -4.21 -15.06 27.80
N ALA A 325 -3.29 -14.19 28.29
CA ALA A 325 -2.20 -14.65 29.16
C ALA A 325 -2.76 -15.26 30.44
N ASP A 326 -2.16 -16.36 30.89
CA ASP A 326 -2.52 -16.99 32.15
C ASP A 326 -2.36 -15.95 33.28
N PRO A 327 -3.38 -15.72 34.12
CA PRO A 327 -3.29 -14.79 35.25
C PRO A 327 -2.17 -15.11 36.22
N GLU A 328 -1.71 -16.37 36.26
CA GLU A 328 -0.58 -16.80 37.09
C GLU A 328 0.79 -16.53 36.46
N ASP A 329 0.81 -16.27 35.14
CA ASP A 329 2.05 -16.02 34.40
C ASP A 329 2.45 -14.54 34.57
N GLN A 330 3.41 -14.28 35.44
CA GLN A 330 3.88 -12.93 35.68
C GLN A 330 4.94 -12.53 34.68
N PRO A 331 4.72 -11.46 33.88
CA PRO A 331 5.73 -10.98 32.93
C PRO A 331 7.00 -10.55 33.68
N SER A 332 8.14 -10.83 33.04
CA SER A 332 9.44 -10.43 33.59
C SER A 332 9.55 -8.90 33.70
N LEU A 333 10.35 -8.40 34.67
CA LEU A 333 10.62 -6.96 34.79
C LEU A 333 11.19 -6.35 33.51
N ARG A 334 11.97 -7.14 32.73
CA ARG A 334 12.51 -6.72 31.45
C ARG A 334 11.39 -6.48 30.44
N GLU A 335 10.41 -7.37 30.40
CA GLU A 335 9.27 -7.27 29.50
C GLU A 335 8.36 -6.08 29.86
N LEU A 336 8.09 -5.89 31.15
CA LEU A 336 7.33 -4.73 31.63
C LEU A 336 8.03 -3.41 31.27
N ARG A 337 9.35 -3.34 31.47
CA ARG A 337 10.15 -2.17 31.07
C ARG A 337 10.14 -1.95 29.56
N PHE A 338 10.18 -3.02 28.79
CA PHE A 338 10.11 -2.91 27.33
C PHE A 338 8.74 -2.38 26.88
N ARG A 339 7.64 -2.91 27.44
CA ARG A 339 6.28 -2.42 27.13
C ARG A 339 6.10 -0.94 27.50
N ASP A 340 6.64 -0.53 28.63
CA ASP A 340 6.57 0.85 29.12
C ASP A 340 7.42 1.82 28.26
N ARG A 341 8.65 1.44 27.94
CA ARG A 341 9.63 2.35 27.33
C ARG A 341 9.63 2.36 25.79
N ALA A 342 9.23 1.28 25.14
CA ALA A 342 9.26 1.21 23.67
C ALA A 342 8.58 2.40 22.97
N PRO A 343 7.39 2.88 23.39
CA PRO A 343 6.76 4.05 22.79
C PRO A 343 7.55 5.36 22.93
N SER A 344 8.45 5.48 23.93
CA SER A 344 9.30 6.67 24.13
C SER A 344 10.57 6.67 23.26
N THR A 345 10.88 5.56 22.60
CA THR A 345 12.08 5.46 21.73
C THR A 345 12.16 6.55 20.66
N PRO A 346 11.07 6.86 19.90
CA PRO A 346 11.13 7.91 18.91
C PRO A 346 11.46 9.29 19.49
N ALA A 347 10.98 9.59 20.70
CA ALA A 347 11.32 10.83 21.42
C ALA A 347 12.82 10.89 21.76
N ALA A 348 13.39 9.78 22.22
CA ALA A 348 14.83 9.70 22.51
C ALA A 348 15.68 9.87 21.25
N LEU A 349 15.29 9.24 20.12
CA LEU A 349 15.96 9.39 18.82
C LEU A 349 15.87 10.83 18.31
N ALA A 350 14.69 11.46 18.39
CA ALA A 350 14.48 12.86 18.00
C ALA A 350 15.38 13.82 18.81
N LYS A 351 15.43 13.64 20.15
CA LYS A 351 16.26 14.44 21.05
C LYS A 351 17.75 14.32 20.72
N ALA A 352 18.20 13.17 20.26
CA ALA A 352 19.60 12.93 19.85
C ALA A 352 19.90 13.27 18.38
N ASN A 353 18.96 13.87 17.65
CA ASN A 353 19.05 14.16 16.22
C ASN A 353 19.37 12.93 15.36
N VAL A 354 18.94 11.75 15.79
CA VAL A 354 19.02 10.54 14.97
C VAL A 354 17.87 10.56 13.96
N LYS A 355 18.18 10.34 12.68
CA LYS A 355 17.16 10.22 11.64
C LYS A 355 16.40 8.91 11.83
N PHE A 356 15.07 9.00 11.91
CA PHE A 356 14.22 7.82 12.04
C PHE A 356 12.94 7.95 11.24
N ALA A 357 12.32 6.82 10.94
CA ALA A 357 11.00 6.73 10.31
C ALA A 357 10.19 5.61 10.94
N PHE A 358 8.87 5.65 10.82
CA PHE A 358 8.00 4.59 11.28
C PHE A 358 7.68 3.60 10.16
N TYR A 359 7.47 2.34 10.52
CA TYR A 359 6.90 1.35 9.63
C TYR A 359 5.82 0.51 10.34
N SER A 360 4.88 -0.03 9.58
CA SER A 360 3.69 -0.71 10.12
C SER A 360 4.00 -1.94 10.97
N GLY A 361 5.10 -2.66 10.67
CA GLY A 361 5.57 -3.79 11.49
C GLY A 361 4.59 -4.96 11.61
N GLY A 362 3.67 -5.10 10.64
CA GLY A 362 2.65 -6.13 10.64
C GLY A 362 1.30 -5.69 11.25
N LEU A 363 1.12 -4.40 11.53
CA LEU A 363 -0.20 -3.81 11.71
C LEU A 363 -0.95 -3.89 10.37
N THR A 364 -2.22 -4.26 10.42
CA THR A 364 -3.04 -4.50 9.22
C THR A 364 -3.92 -3.31 8.84
N ALA A 365 -4.11 -2.36 9.74
CA ALA A 365 -4.90 -1.16 9.52
C ALA A 365 -4.07 0.12 9.66
N PRO A 366 -4.17 1.07 8.72
CA PRO A 366 -3.48 2.36 8.80
C PRO A 366 -3.80 3.16 10.07
N LYS A 367 -5.04 3.10 10.54
CA LYS A 367 -5.47 3.75 11.78
C LYS A 367 -4.68 3.27 13.00
N ASP A 368 -4.30 1.99 13.03
CA ASP A 368 -3.50 1.45 14.13
C ASP A 368 -2.06 1.95 14.09
N VAL A 369 -1.52 2.22 12.90
CA VAL A 369 -0.21 2.89 12.76
C VAL A 369 -0.28 4.32 13.32
N LEU A 370 -1.31 5.09 12.96
CA LEU A 370 -1.50 6.45 13.48
C LEU A 370 -1.71 6.47 15.00
N LYS A 371 -2.49 5.54 15.55
CA LYS A 371 -2.64 5.36 17.00
C LYS A 371 -1.32 5.02 17.70
N ALA A 372 -0.52 4.15 17.07
CA ALA A 372 0.80 3.80 17.60
C ALA A 372 1.74 5.01 17.60
N VAL A 373 1.71 5.84 16.57
CA VAL A 373 2.48 7.10 16.52
C VAL A 373 1.96 8.10 17.55
N LYS A 374 0.63 8.21 17.72
CA LYS A 374 0.04 9.03 18.79
C LYS A 374 0.51 8.61 20.18
N LYS A 375 0.60 7.30 20.45
CA LYS A 375 1.18 6.77 21.70
C LYS A 375 2.63 7.22 21.92
N SER A 376 3.42 7.39 20.83
CA SER A 376 4.77 7.97 20.94
C SER A 376 4.73 9.48 21.20
N ILE A 377 3.78 10.20 20.64
CA ILE A 377 3.59 11.63 20.93
C ILE A 377 3.24 11.81 22.40
N ASP A 378 2.34 10.99 22.94
CA ASP A 378 1.96 10.99 24.36
C ASP A 378 3.13 10.59 25.27
N ALA A 379 4.08 9.80 24.75
CA ALA A 379 5.34 9.44 25.41
C ALA A 379 6.46 10.48 25.22
N GLY A 380 6.16 11.66 24.66
CA GLY A 380 7.07 12.81 24.59
C GLY A 380 7.69 13.09 23.23
N LEU A 381 7.26 12.44 22.15
CA LEU A 381 7.70 12.77 20.79
C LEU A 381 6.99 14.05 20.33
N PRO A 382 7.69 15.11 19.86
CA PRO A 382 7.05 16.26 19.23
C PRO A 382 6.21 15.85 18.00
N ALA A 383 5.02 16.44 17.84
CA ALA A 383 4.10 16.09 16.74
C ALA A 383 4.69 16.39 15.35
N ASP A 384 5.48 17.45 15.23
CA ASP A 384 6.22 17.78 14.00
C ASP A 384 7.30 16.75 13.67
N ALA A 385 8.00 16.22 14.68
CA ALA A 385 8.96 15.13 14.50
C ALA A 385 8.25 13.82 14.12
N ALA A 386 7.06 13.56 14.66
CA ALA A 386 6.23 12.42 14.29
C ALA A 386 5.78 12.50 12.82
N LEU A 387 5.27 13.65 12.39
CA LEU A 387 4.91 13.88 10.99
C LEU A 387 6.13 13.74 10.07
N ARG A 388 7.25 14.34 10.45
CA ARG A 388 8.50 14.21 9.68
C ARG A 388 8.94 12.75 9.54
N ALA A 389 8.81 11.94 10.60
CA ALA A 389 9.18 10.52 10.60
C ALA A 389 8.27 9.67 9.71
N LEU A 390 7.01 10.07 9.53
CA LEU A 390 6.06 9.43 8.60
C LEU A 390 6.14 9.96 7.17
N THR A 391 6.98 10.96 6.87
CA THR A 391 7.02 11.64 5.58
C THR A 391 8.45 11.88 5.11
N LEU A 392 9.02 13.05 5.38
CA LEU A 392 10.30 13.49 4.85
C LEU A 392 11.50 12.64 5.31
N SER A 393 11.52 12.20 6.59
CA SER A 393 12.61 11.35 7.06
C SER A 393 12.65 10.01 6.36
N ALA A 394 11.49 9.40 6.11
CA ALA A 394 11.38 8.18 5.31
C ALA A 394 11.91 8.41 3.88
N ALA A 395 11.47 9.50 3.22
CA ALA A 395 11.94 9.86 1.89
C ALA A 395 13.46 10.11 1.83
N GLU A 396 14.03 10.74 2.86
CA GLU A 396 15.48 10.96 2.98
C GLU A 396 16.27 9.67 3.17
N ILE A 397 15.77 8.72 3.99
CA ILE A 397 16.43 7.43 4.23
C ILE A 397 16.56 6.63 2.93
N TYR A 398 15.54 6.67 2.08
CA TYR A 398 15.52 5.93 0.82
C TYR A 398 15.98 6.75 -0.40
N GLY A 399 16.41 8.01 -0.19
CA GLY A 399 16.96 8.88 -1.22
C GLY A 399 15.95 9.25 -2.30
N VAL A 400 14.73 9.65 -1.89
CA VAL A 400 13.65 10.16 -2.75
C VAL A 400 13.08 11.49 -2.24
N SER A 401 13.77 12.14 -1.32
CA SER A 401 13.32 13.39 -0.70
C SER A 401 13.32 14.60 -1.64
N ASP A 402 14.01 14.52 -2.76
CA ASP A 402 13.95 15.47 -3.86
C ASP A 402 12.62 15.40 -4.62
N ARG A 403 11.94 14.25 -4.58
CA ARG A 403 10.70 13.98 -5.31
C ARG A 403 9.46 13.98 -4.45
N MET A 404 9.54 13.61 -3.15
CA MET A 404 8.39 13.42 -2.27
C MET A 404 8.71 13.64 -0.77
N GLY A 405 7.72 13.45 0.09
CA GLY A 405 7.84 13.53 1.56
C GLY A 405 7.62 14.93 2.14
N SER A 406 7.37 15.94 1.33
CA SER A 406 7.01 17.30 1.79
C SER A 406 6.18 18.04 0.74
N ILE A 407 5.48 19.10 1.16
CA ILE A 407 4.69 19.96 0.28
C ILE A 407 5.57 21.09 -0.24
N ASP A 408 6.37 20.80 -1.26
CA ASP A 408 7.23 21.77 -1.93
C ASP A 408 6.96 21.77 -3.44
N VAL A 409 7.14 22.93 -4.08
CA VAL A 409 6.98 23.08 -5.53
C VAL A 409 7.95 22.15 -6.29
N GLY A 410 7.45 21.46 -7.30
CA GLY A 410 8.20 20.51 -8.13
C GLY A 410 8.19 19.07 -7.61
N LYS A 411 7.69 18.80 -6.41
CA LYS A 411 7.54 17.44 -5.87
C LYS A 411 6.23 16.78 -6.33
N ILE A 412 6.21 15.47 -6.30
CA ILE A 412 5.03 14.65 -6.57
C ILE A 412 3.91 15.08 -5.61
N ALA A 413 2.72 15.27 -6.14
CA ALA A 413 1.57 15.70 -5.36
C ALA A 413 0.95 14.53 -4.59
N ASN A 414 1.69 14.04 -3.60
CA ASN A 414 1.24 13.08 -2.60
C ASN A 414 0.77 13.85 -1.37
N LEU A 415 -0.55 13.99 -1.20
CA LEU A 415 -1.16 14.86 -0.20
C LEU A 415 -2.31 14.16 0.51
N ILE A 416 -2.55 14.55 1.77
CA ILE A 416 -3.70 14.13 2.56
C ILE A 416 -4.49 15.38 2.96
N VAL A 417 -5.79 15.35 2.78
CA VAL A 417 -6.70 16.43 3.20
C VAL A 417 -7.59 15.93 4.33
N THR A 418 -7.52 16.58 5.48
CA THR A 418 -8.23 16.18 6.70
C THR A 418 -9.13 17.30 7.20
N ASP A 419 -10.11 16.96 8.05
CA ASP A 419 -10.99 17.92 8.74
C ASP A 419 -10.48 18.34 10.13
N GLY A 420 -9.25 17.96 10.48
CA GLY A 420 -8.64 18.27 11.77
C GLY A 420 -7.15 17.93 11.82
N ASP A 421 -6.61 17.82 13.02
CA ASP A 421 -5.23 17.38 13.25
C ASP A 421 -5.07 15.89 12.90
N LEU A 422 -4.00 15.54 12.17
CA LEU A 422 -3.75 14.17 11.69
C LEU A 422 -3.66 13.15 12.83
N PHE A 423 -3.19 13.55 14.00
CA PHE A 423 -2.99 12.68 15.16
C PHE A 423 -4.16 12.70 16.15
N ASP A 424 -5.25 13.39 15.85
CA ASP A 424 -6.49 13.32 16.62
C ASP A 424 -7.33 12.13 16.11
N GLU A 425 -7.77 11.26 17.01
CA GLU A 425 -8.57 10.06 16.67
C GLU A 425 -9.91 10.39 16.01
N LYS A 426 -10.44 11.60 16.22
CA LYS A 426 -11.70 12.06 15.64
C LYS A 426 -11.55 12.61 14.23
N THR A 427 -10.34 12.92 13.81
CA THR A 427 -10.05 13.51 12.50
C THR A 427 -10.33 12.49 11.39
N LYS A 428 -11.00 12.95 10.36
CA LYS A 428 -11.29 12.18 9.16
C LYS A 428 -10.45 12.65 8.00
N ILE A 429 -9.88 11.69 7.28
CA ILE A 429 -9.27 11.93 5.98
C ILE A 429 -10.39 12.07 4.97
N LYS A 430 -10.51 13.22 4.30
CA LYS A 430 -11.55 13.52 3.31
C LYS A 430 -11.12 13.16 1.89
N MET A 431 -9.87 13.42 1.56
CA MET A 431 -9.29 13.16 0.25
C MET A 431 -7.83 12.79 0.39
N VAL A 432 -7.36 11.94 -0.50
CA VAL A 432 -5.95 11.62 -0.68
C VAL A 432 -5.58 11.90 -2.13
N PHE A 433 -4.43 12.51 -2.34
CA PHE A 433 -3.84 12.65 -3.66
C PHE A 433 -2.59 11.78 -3.73
N VAL A 434 -2.51 10.96 -4.77
CA VAL A 434 -1.33 10.13 -5.06
C VAL A 434 -0.94 10.39 -6.51
N ASP A 435 0.28 10.83 -6.72
CA ASP A 435 0.77 11.27 -8.05
C ASP A 435 -0.18 12.27 -8.72
N GLY A 436 -0.75 13.18 -7.89
CA GLY A 436 -1.72 14.18 -8.30
C GLY A 436 -3.13 13.67 -8.61
N ARG A 437 -3.38 12.38 -8.59
CA ARG A 437 -4.70 11.78 -8.76
C ARG A 437 -5.48 11.88 -7.46
N ARG A 438 -6.72 12.30 -7.56
CA ARG A 438 -7.61 12.47 -6.42
C ARG A 438 -8.35 11.18 -6.08
N PHE A 439 -8.28 10.78 -4.83
CA PHE A 439 -9.05 9.68 -4.24
C PHE A 439 -9.92 10.24 -3.11
N GLU A 440 -11.22 10.08 -3.22
CA GLU A 440 -12.14 10.42 -2.14
C GLU A 440 -12.22 9.25 -1.16
N THR A 441 -12.05 9.54 0.12
CA THR A 441 -12.21 8.52 1.15
C THR A 441 -13.67 8.49 1.58
N HIS A 442 -14.36 7.43 1.23
CA HIS A 442 -15.70 7.16 1.74
C HIS A 442 -15.55 6.37 3.05
N GLU A 443 -15.55 7.07 4.18
CA GLU A 443 -15.84 6.36 5.43
C GLU A 443 -17.33 6.04 5.45
N PRO A 444 -17.71 4.76 5.69
CA PRO A 444 -19.11 4.46 5.94
C PRO A 444 -19.54 5.26 7.18
N GLU A 445 -20.60 6.04 7.06
CA GLU A 445 -21.25 6.62 8.23
C GLU A 445 -21.64 5.47 9.14
N LYS A 446 -21.01 5.36 10.32
CA LYS A 446 -21.40 4.36 11.31
C LYS A 446 -22.85 4.65 11.70
N PRO A 447 -23.73 3.65 11.63
CA PRO A 447 -25.12 3.82 11.99
C PRO A 447 -25.22 4.34 13.42
N LYS A 448 -26.04 5.37 13.62
CA LYS A 448 -26.29 5.96 14.94
C LYS A 448 -27.29 5.12 15.75
N ASP A 449 -28.17 4.42 15.07
CA ASP A 449 -29.23 3.62 15.68
C ASP A 449 -29.00 2.13 15.38
N PRO A 450 -29.29 1.22 16.32
CA PRO A 450 -29.23 -0.22 16.03
C PRO A 450 -30.18 -0.60 14.90
N PRO A 451 -29.83 -1.57 14.04
CA PRO A 451 -30.71 -2.02 12.97
C PRO A 451 -32.00 -2.61 13.52
N LYS A 452 -33.16 -2.28 12.91
CA LYS A 452 -34.47 -2.80 13.32
C LYS A 452 -34.81 -4.17 12.73
N GLY A 453 -33.92 -4.75 11.94
CA GLY A 453 -34.08 -6.04 11.30
C GLY A 453 -32.76 -6.60 10.82
N ASP A 454 -32.78 -7.79 10.22
CA ASP A 454 -31.63 -8.46 9.65
C ASP A 454 -31.69 -8.47 8.12
N ILE A 455 -30.73 -7.77 7.49
CA ILE A 455 -30.59 -7.70 6.04
C ILE A 455 -29.84 -8.93 5.47
N SER A 456 -29.32 -9.81 6.33
CA SER A 456 -28.53 -10.99 5.89
C SER A 456 -29.34 -11.92 5.00
N GLY A 457 -28.66 -12.57 4.05
CA GLY A 457 -29.19 -13.58 3.14
C GLY A 457 -29.10 -13.18 1.67
N LYS A 458 -29.67 -14.03 0.82
CA LYS A 458 -29.65 -13.82 -0.64
C LYS A 458 -30.83 -12.96 -1.07
N TRP A 459 -30.55 -11.96 -1.89
CA TRP A 459 -31.51 -11.02 -2.42
C TRP A 459 -31.46 -10.98 -3.94
N LYS A 460 -32.61 -11.00 -4.60
CA LYS A 460 -32.71 -10.65 -6.02
C LYS A 460 -32.95 -9.15 -6.13
N LEU A 461 -32.04 -8.45 -6.79
CA LEU A 461 -32.13 -7.01 -7.07
C LEU A 461 -32.59 -6.80 -8.50
N ALA A 462 -33.56 -5.91 -8.72
CA ALA A 462 -34.03 -5.51 -10.03
C ALA A 462 -33.92 -3.98 -10.18
N PHE A 463 -33.33 -3.52 -11.27
CA PHE A 463 -33.13 -2.10 -11.57
C PHE A 463 -33.08 -1.86 -13.08
N THR A 464 -33.19 -0.60 -13.50
CA THR A 464 -33.17 -0.24 -14.91
C THR A 464 -31.93 0.60 -15.20
N THR A 465 -31.10 0.17 -16.15
CA THR A 465 -29.96 0.91 -16.67
C THR A 465 -30.30 1.54 -18.02
N PRO A 466 -29.46 2.44 -18.55
CA PRO A 466 -29.65 2.95 -19.91
C PRO A 466 -29.67 1.85 -20.98
N ASP A 467 -29.08 0.68 -20.69
CA ASP A 467 -29.05 -0.49 -21.57
C ASP A 467 -30.27 -1.40 -21.41
N GLY A 468 -31.21 -1.07 -20.50
CA GLY A 468 -32.43 -1.80 -20.23
C GLY A 468 -32.58 -2.31 -18.79
N ALA A 469 -33.57 -3.16 -18.56
CA ALA A 469 -33.79 -3.79 -17.24
C ALA A 469 -32.72 -4.84 -16.96
N GLU A 470 -32.15 -4.77 -15.77
CA GLU A 470 -31.08 -5.69 -15.29
C GLU A 470 -31.47 -6.29 -13.94
N GLU A 471 -31.03 -7.53 -13.71
CA GLU A 471 -31.14 -8.23 -12.42
C GLU A 471 -29.76 -8.54 -11.87
N ALA A 472 -29.62 -8.49 -10.56
CA ALA A 472 -28.44 -8.90 -9.84
C ALA A 472 -28.81 -9.72 -8.59
N THR A 473 -27.89 -10.51 -8.08
CA THR A 473 -28.06 -11.25 -6.83
C THR A 473 -27.09 -10.70 -5.80
N ALA A 474 -27.60 -10.24 -4.65
CA ALA A 474 -26.77 -9.84 -3.52
C ALA A 474 -26.81 -10.94 -2.45
N ASP A 475 -25.64 -11.36 -1.99
CA ASP A 475 -25.48 -12.25 -0.83
C ASP A 475 -24.90 -11.41 0.31
N LEU A 476 -25.74 -11.04 1.27
CA LEU A 476 -25.44 -10.08 2.33
C LEU A 476 -25.28 -10.79 3.67
N SER A 477 -24.35 -10.33 4.48
CA SER A 477 -24.16 -10.73 5.87
C SER A 477 -24.08 -9.48 6.75
N MET A 478 -24.84 -9.43 7.82
CA MET A 478 -24.87 -8.32 8.76
C MET A 478 -24.37 -8.75 10.14
N GLU A 479 -23.45 -7.97 10.71
CA GLU A 479 -22.97 -8.14 12.08
C GLU A 479 -23.91 -7.44 13.08
N LYS A 480 -23.77 -7.76 14.37
CA LYS A 480 -24.63 -7.19 15.44
C LYS A 480 -24.52 -5.68 15.58
N ASP A 481 -23.41 -5.08 15.15
CA ASP A 481 -23.18 -3.64 15.14
C ASP A 481 -23.78 -2.92 13.92
N GLY A 482 -24.46 -3.66 13.04
CA GLY A 482 -25.04 -3.14 11.82
C GLY A 482 -24.08 -3.09 10.61
N THR A 483 -22.86 -3.58 10.75
CA THR A 483 -21.92 -3.67 9.61
C THR A 483 -22.44 -4.70 8.59
N VAL A 484 -22.49 -4.30 7.32
CA VAL A 484 -22.96 -5.16 6.21
C VAL A 484 -21.78 -5.51 5.32
N SER A 485 -21.59 -6.80 5.08
CA SER A 485 -20.59 -7.38 4.18
C SER A 485 -21.26 -8.32 3.18
N GLY A 486 -20.52 -8.75 2.15
CA GLY A 486 -21.07 -9.71 1.18
C GLY A 486 -20.61 -9.44 -0.25
N THR A 487 -21.39 -9.98 -1.21
CA THR A 487 -21.10 -9.86 -2.65
C THR A 487 -22.37 -9.56 -3.44
N VAL A 488 -22.22 -8.82 -4.54
CA VAL A 488 -23.28 -8.61 -5.52
C VAL A 488 -22.82 -9.17 -6.85
N THR A 489 -23.60 -10.09 -7.41
CA THR A 489 -23.33 -10.76 -8.69
C THR A 489 -24.34 -10.27 -9.71
N GLY A 490 -23.91 -9.66 -10.77
CA GLY A 490 -24.73 -9.17 -11.87
C GLY A 490 -24.12 -9.50 -13.24
N LYS A 491 -24.79 -9.04 -14.30
CA LYS A 491 -24.35 -9.25 -15.68
C LYS A 491 -22.92 -8.72 -15.96
N ARG A 492 -22.47 -7.72 -15.23
CA ARG A 492 -21.17 -7.06 -15.38
C ARG A 492 -20.06 -7.67 -14.51
N GLY A 493 -20.34 -8.71 -13.74
CA GLY A 493 -19.39 -9.40 -12.88
C GLY A 493 -19.83 -9.51 -11.44
N VAL A 494 -18.87 -9.86 -10.57
CA VAL A 494 -19.05 -9.99 -9.12
C VAL A 494 -18.33 -8.84 -8.44
N GLY A 495 -19.05 -8.04 -7.65
CA GLY A 495 -18.50 -7.01 -6.79
C GLY A 495 -18.59 -7.42 -5.31
N SER A 496 -17.48 -7.38 -4.59
CA SER A 496 -17.50 -7.49 -3.12
C SER A 496 -17.91 -6.17 -2.49
N ILE A 497 -18.66 -6.21 -1.39
CA ILE A 497 -18.99 -5.01 -0.62
C ILE A 497 -17.71 -4.49 0.02
N LEU A 498 -17.32 -3.27 -0.35
CA LEU A 498 -16.18 -2.56 0.21
C LEU A 498 -16.51 -2.01 1.59
N THR A 499 -17.67 -1.39 1.69
CA THR A 499 -18.21 -0.85 2.92
C THR A 499 -19.73 -0.98 2.91
N GLY A 500 -20.33 -1.35 4.06
CA GLY A 500 -21.76 -1.45 4.16
C GLY A 500 -22.23 -1.27 5.61
N TRP A 501 -23.42 -0.70 5.77
CA TRP A 501 -24.06 -0.55 7.08
C TRP A 501 -25.58 -0.63 6.98
N ALA A 502 -26.22 -1.03 8.07
CA ALA A 502 -27.64 -0.96 8.31
C ALA A 502 -27.93 -0.24 9.65
N SER A 503 -28.89 0.68 9.67
CA SER A 503 -29.26 1.47 10.84
C SER A 503 -30.77 1.78 10.82
N GLY A 504 -31.48 1.44 11.89
CA GLY A 504 -32.92 1.50 11.88
C GLY A 504 -33.49 0.63 10.75
N GLU A 505 -34.22 1.22 9.82
CA GLU A 505 -34.74 0.60 8.60
C GLU A 505 -33.93 0.98 7.34
N LYS A 506 -32.81 1.71 7.49
CA LYS A 506 -32.00 2.19 6.39
C LYS A 506 -30.74 1.33 6.23
N PHE A 507 -30.27 1.22 4.98
CA PHE A 507 -28.99 0.60 4.67
C PHE A 507 -28.26 1.37 3.58
N SER A 508 -26.96 1.20 3.55
CA SER A 508 -26.12 1.62 2.44
C SER A 508 -24.93 0.68 2.33
N PHE A 509 -24.55 0.32 1.11
CA PHE A 509 -23.30 -0.38 0.85
C PHE A 509 -22.73 0.00 -0.53
N ILE A 510 -21.41 -0.09 -0.64
CA ILE A 510 -20.65 0.25 -1.84
C ILE A 510 -19.96 -1.01 -2.34
N ILE A 511 -20.07 -1.28 -3.65
CA ILE A 511 -19.32 -2.33 -4.34
C ILE A 511 -18.47 -1.70 -5.43
N ASN A 512 -17.37 -2.33 -5.78
CA ASN A 512 -16.57 -1.95 -6.95
C ASN A 512 -16.73 -2.99 -8.05
N ILE A 513 -17.16 -2.56 -9.23
CA ILE A 513 -17.31 -3.39 -10.42
C ILE A 513 -16.75 -2.68 -11.66
N PRO A 514 -16.29 -3.43 -12.68
CA PRO A 514 -15.89 -2.81 -13.93
C PRO A 514 -17.10 -2.30 -14.71
N VAL A 515 -17.17 -1.00 -14.92
CA VAL A 515 -18.14 -0.36 -15.81
C VAL A 515 -17.37 0.21 -16.99
N ASN A 516 -17.67 -0.25 -18.21
CA ASN A 516 -16.95 0.10 -19.44
C ASN A 516 -15.42 -0.13 -19.35
N GLY A 517 -15.00 -1.18 -18.62
CA GLY A 517 -13.59 -1.54 -18.46
C GLY A 517 -12.85 -0.76 -17.36
N SER A 518 -13.50 0.20 -16.71
CA SER A 518 -12.91 0.95 -15.58
C SER A 518 -13.54 0.52 -14.25
N PRO A 519 -12.76 0.28 -13.19
CA PRO A 519 -13.28 0.00 -11.86
C PRO A 519 -14.09 1.20 -11.37
N THR A 520 -15.37 0.96 -11.05
CA THR A 520 -16.33 2.00 -10.68
C THR A 520 -17.02 1.62 -9.40
N ASP A 521 -17.13 2.56 -8.47
CA ASP A 521 -17.88 2.39 -7.25
C ASP A 521 -19.38 2.56 -7.51
N VAL A 522 -20.13 1.55 -7.12
CA VAL A 522 -21.59 1.53 -7.19
C VAL A 522 -22.13 1.57 -5.77
N THR A 523 -22.86 2.63 -5.45
CA THR A 523 -23.50 2.80 -4.14
C THR A 523 -24.95 2.34 -4.20
N PHE A 524 -25.31 1.42 -3.32
CA PHE A 524 -26.70 1.02 -3.03
C PHE A 524 -27.11 1.65 -1.70
N SER A 525 -28.20 2.38 -1.68
CA SER A 525 -28.75 2.97 -0.45
C SER A 525 -30.27 2.96 -0.45
N GLY A 526 -30.87 2.76 0.71
CA GLY A 526 -32.32 2.71 0.79
C GLY A 526 -32.85 2.24 2.14
N THR A 527 -34.02 1.61 2.09
CA THR A 527 -34.69 1.03 3.25
C THR A 527 -34.89 -0.47 3.06
N PHE A 528 -34.88 -1.18 4.16
CA PHE A 528 -35.10 -2.63 4.17
C PHE A 528 -36.15 -3.04 5.20
N ASP A 529 -36.84 -4.13 4.90
CA ASP A 529 -37.65 -4.90 5.83
C ASP A 529 -37.28 -6.40 5.75
N ALA A 530 -37.99 -7.27 6.41
CA ALA A 530 -37.67 -8.69 6.46
C ALA A 530 -37.67 -9.38 5.08
N THR A 531 -38.34 -8.83 4.08
CA THR A 531 -38.63 -9.46 2.77
C THR A 531 -38.28 -8.58 1.58
N SER A 532 -38.11 -7.27 1.77
CA SER A 532 -37.87 -6.32 0.68
C SER A 532 -36.75 -5.34 0.94
N LEU A 533 -36.07 -4.97 -0.11
CA LEU A 533 -35.14 -3.84 -0.21
C LEU A 533 -35.69 -2.83 -1.20
N LYS A 534 -35.68 -1.55 -0.87
CA LYS A 534 -36.09 -0.47 -1.78
C LYS A 534 -35.11 0.68 -1.64
N GLY A 535 -34.62 1.18 -2.76
CA GLY A 535 -33.66 2.27 -2.71
C GLY A 535 -33.15 2.69 -4.07
N SER A 536 -32.04 3.44 -4.06
CA SER A 536 -31.37 3.92 -5.25
C SER A 536 -29.98 3.27 -5.40
N LEU A 537 -29.64 2.96 -6.63
CA LEU A 537 -28.32 2.59 -7.11
C LEU A 537 -27.71 3.82 -7.77
N SER A 538 -26.52 4.23 -7.35
CA SER A 538 -25.84 5.37 -7.95
C SER A 538 -24.39 5.04 -8.34
N VAL A 539 -24.00 5.56 -9.51
CA VAL A 539 -22.64 5.59 -10.03
C VAL A 539 -22.33 7.03 -10.45
N PRO A 540 -21.07 7.42 -10.61
CA PRO A 540 -20.74 8.75 -11.09
C PRO A 540 -21.47 9.10 -12.39
N GLY A 541 -22.35 10.11 -12.33
CA GLY A 541 -23.13 10.59 -13.48
C GLY A 541 -24.44 9.86 -13.78
N PHE A 542 -24.82 8.82 -13.01
CA PHE A 542 -26.08 8.10 -13.20
C PHE A 542 -26.64 7.59 -11.88
N SER A 543 -27.97 7.67 -11.71
CA SER A 543 -28.69 7.08 -10.58
C SER A 543 -29.99 6.48 -11.06
N THR A 544 -30.40 5.33 -10.46
CA THR A 544 -31.67 4.64 -10.74
C THR A 544 -32.19 4.00 -9.48
N ASP A 545 -33.50 3.82 -9.41
CA ASP A 545 -34.13 3.09 -8.32
C ASP A 545 -33.98 1.58 -8.50
N PHE A 546 -33.88 0.86 -7.39
CA PHE A 546 -33.90 -0.60 -7.40
C PHE A 546 -34.85 -1.17 -6.36
N THR A 547 -35.26 -2.40 -6.59
CA THR A 547 -36.03 -3.22 -5.64
C THR A 547 -35.32 -4.54 -5.43
N GLY A 548 -35.30 -5.03 -4.20
CA GLY A 548 -34.77 -6.33 -3.84
C GLY A 548 -35.81 -7.19 -3.13
N THR A 549 -35.82 -8.47 -3.43
CA THR A 549 -36.73 -9.46 -2.79
C THR A 549 -35.93 -10.67 -2.32
N LYS A 550 -36.26 -11.20 -1.13
CA LYS A 550 -35.73 -12.49 -0.67
C LYS A 550 -36.45 -13.62 -1.39
N PRO A 551 -35.76 -14.60 -2.03
CA PRO A 551 -36.41 -15.79 -2.57
C PRO A 551 -37.10 -16.56 -1.43
N SER A 552 -38.36 -16.96 -1.63
CA SER A 552 -39.10 -17.76 -0.64
C SER A 552 -38.50 -19.17 -0.52
N ALA A 553 -38.47 -19.73 0.69
CA ALA A 553 -37.88 -21.05 0.97
C ALA A 553 -38.51 -22.21 0.14
N SER A 554 -39.64 -21.98 -0.52
CA SER A 554 -40.28 -22.92 -1.46
C SER A 554 -39.56 -22.98 -2.82
N THR A 555 -38.90 -21.91 -3.24
CA THR A 555 -38.19 -21.81 -4.54
C THR A 555 -36.84 -22.50 -4.52
N GLU A 556 -36.16 -22.53 -3.36
CA GLU A 556 -34.87 -23.23 -3.20
C GLU A 556 -35.03 -24.76 -3.23
N ARG A 557 -36.13 -25.31 -2.69
CA ARG A 557 -36.41 -26.76 -2.78
C ARG A 557 -36.73 -27.21 -4.21
N ALA A 558 -37.35 -26.37 -5.03
CA ALA A 558 -37.63 -26.69 -6.43
C ALA A 558 -36.35 -26.68 -7.29
N ALA A 559 -35.41 -25.74 -7.06
CA ALA A 559 -34.14 -25.68 -7.78
C ALA A 559 -33.21 -26.86 -7.42
N THR A 560 -33.16 -27.24 -6.15
CA THR A 560 -32.34 -28.39 -5.70
C THR A 560 -32.88 -29.72 -6.21
N SER A 561 -34.21 -29.87 -6.35
CA SER A 561 -34.84 -31.09 -6.90
C SER A 561 -34.68 -31.20 -8.43
N ALA A 562 -34.59 -30.07 -9.14
CA ALA A 562 -34.35 -30.05 -10.59
C ALA A 562 -32.90 -30.47 -10.95
N ILE A 563 -31.91 -30.02 -10.17
CA ILE A 563 -30.49 -30.39 -10.35
C ILE A 563 -30.26 -31.88 -9.99
N ALA A 564 -30.99 -32.41 -8.99
CA ALA A 564 -30.91 -33.83 -8.64
C ALA A 564 -31.57 -34.73 -9.67
N ALA A 565 -32.54 -34.24 -10.46
CA ALA A 565 -33.20 -35.00 -11.51
C ALA A 565 -32.44 -35.01 -12.86
N GLU A 566 -31.56 -34.05 -13.10
CA GLU A 566 -30.73 -33.98 -14.31
C GLU A 566 -29.40 -34.76 -14.18
N GLY A 567 -28.95 -35.04 -12.95
CA GLY A 567 -27.76 -35.90 -12.68
C GLY A 567 -28.04 -37.39 -12.61
N ALA A 568 -29.31 -37.84 -12.82
CA ALA A 568 -29.73 -39.22 -12.79
C ALA A 568 -30.24 -39.75 -14.14
N ARG A 569 -29.90 -39.10 -15.25
CA ARG A 569 -30.16 -39.60 -16.61
C ARG A 569 -28.87 -39.82 -17.37
#